data_dc20fc7db8d9d73dbff98fa57d01ddd2
#
_entry.id   dc20fc7db8d9d73dbff98fa57d01ddd2
#
_cell.length_a   1.000
_cell.length_b   1.000
_cell.length_c   1.000
_cell.angle_alpha   90.00
_cell.angle_beta   90.00
_cell.angle_gamma   90.00
#
_symmetry.space_group_name_H-M   'P 1'
#
loop_
_entity.id
_entity.type
_entity.pdbx_description
1 polymer ?
#
loop_
_entity_poly.entity_id
_entity_poly.type
_entity_poly.pdbx_seq_one_letter_code
_entity_poly.pdbx_strand_id
1 'polypeptide(L)'
;TRTEYLDQTYTTDEEAYDAIREMLEKLGDPYTRFMDPEEFKNMQIDTSGELTGVGIQLTQDQDTKKLVVISPIEDTPAFEAGILAKDIISKIDGQSTEGMDINQAVSLIRGPIGSQVTLTIKREGREIEFPITRAKIEIHPVKYSQKESSLGKVGYIRLNQFSANAAGEMREAIDELETQNVSGYILDLRSNPGGLLYASVEIARMWLERGDIVSTVNRSGVTDRQKATNRSLTDKPLVIMVDGGSASASEILSGALQDNQRATLVGTKTFGKGLVQSVRGVGKGAGLAVTIAKYFTPSGRDINHEGIKPDVEISLTDEQKEALRKSRDKIGTLDDPQYAKALEILNQEIAKVQNKKAQSTKK
;
A
#
# COMPACT_ATOMS: atom_id res chain seq x y z
N THR A 1 -29.49 -18.82 -9.55
CA THR A 1 -29.44 -20.28 -9.89
C THR A 1 -29.81 -21.15 -8.71
N ARG A 2 -29.38 -20.84 -7.45
CA ARG A 2 -29.67 -21.64 -6.24
C ARG A 2 -31.15 -21.88 -5.99
N THR A 3 -32.01 -20.94 -6.36
CA THR A 3 -33.46 -21.01 -6.14
C THR A 3 -34.27 -21.46 -7.37
N GLU A 4 -33.63 -21.55 -8.53
CA GLU A 4 -34.30 -21.77 -9.82
C GLU A 4 -33.95 -23.12 -10.45
N TYR A 5 -32.84 -23.76 -10.02
CA TYR A 5 -32.41 -25.05 -10.56
C TYR A 5 -33.08 -26.20 -9.79
N LEU A 6 -33.79 -27.03 -10.53
CA LEU A 6 -34.69 -28.06 -9.92
C LEU A 6 -33.89 -29.25 -9.35
N ASP A 7 -32.86 -29.70 -10.02
CA ASP A 7 -32.20 -30.98 -9.75
C ASP A 7 -31.01 -30.91 -8.81
N GLN A 8 -30.40 -29.74 -8.67
CA GLN A 8 -29.23 -29.58 -7.82
C GLN A 8 -29.17 -28.17 -7.24
N THR A 9 -29.31 -28.08 -5.92
CA THR A 9 -29.19 -26.83 -5.19
C THR A 9 -28.00 -26.88 -4.23
N TYR A 10 -27.22 -25.82 -4.17
CA TYR A 10 -26.24 -25.67 -3.12
C TYR A 10 -26.94 -25.46 -1.77
N THR A 11 -26.51 -26.20 -0.75
CA THR A 11 -27.14 -26.16 0.57
C THR A 11 -26.67 -24.97 1.40
N THR A 12 -25.46 -24.50 1.15
CA THR A 12 -24.84 -23.37 1.84
C THR A 12 -24.40 -22.29 0.84
N ASP A 13 -24.17 -21.06 1.34
CA ASP A 13 -23.59 -19.99 0.54
C ASP A 13 -22.13 -20.33 0.16
N GLU A 14 -21.39 -21.03 1.04
CA GLU A 14 -20.01 -21.44 0.76
C GLU A 14 -19.89 -22.40 -0.41
N GLU A 15 -20.73 -23.44 -0.48
CA GLU A 15 -20.78 -24.35 -1.65
C GLU A 15 -21.03 -23.59 -2.97
N ALA A 16 -21.91 -22.57 -2.92
CA ALA A 16 -22.18 -21.74 -4.08
C ALA A 16 -20.97 -20.84 -4.43
N TYR A 17 -20.25 -20.33 -3.44
CA TYR A 17 -19.04 -19.52 -3.64
C TYR A 17 -17.91 -20.35 -4.25
N ASP A 18 -17.71 -21.58 -3.78
CA ASP A 18 -16.71 -22.49 -4.31
C ASP A 18 -16.97 -22.83 -5.78
N ALA A 19 -18.23 -23.12 -6.15
CA ALA A 19 -18.59 -23.35 -7.54
C ALA A 19 -18.33 -22.13 -8.45
N ILE A 20 -18.52 -20.90 -7.92
CA ILE A 20 -18.18 -19.68 -8.66
C ILE A 20 -16.66 -19.54 -8.79
N ARG A 21 -15.89 -19.81 -7.72
CA ARG A 21 -14.42 -19.81 -7.75
C ARG A 21 -13.89 -20.78 -8.80
N GLU A 22 -14.34 -22.04 -8.80
CA GLU A 22 -13.96 -23.05 -9.79
C GLU A 22 -14.29 -22.64 -11.24
N MET A 23 -15.45 -22.01 -11.45
CA MET A 23 -15.83 -21.51 -12.78
C MET A 23 -14.86 -20.44 -13.26
N LEU A 24 -14.44 -19.53 -12.39
CA LEU A 24 -13.51 -18.44 -12.74
C LEU A 24 -12.09 -18.94 -12.95
N GLU A 25 -11.62 -19.93 -12.19
CA GLU A 25 -10.31 -20.57 -12.38
C GLU A 25 -10.10 -21.11 -13.80
N LYS A 26 -11.16 -21.61 -14.44
CA LYS A 26 -11.12 -22.09 -15.83
C LYS A 26 -10.77 -21.00 -16.86
N LEU A 27 -10.84 -19.72 -16.47
CA LEU A 27 -10.40 -18.61 -17.33
C LEU A 27 -8.87 -18.52 -17.44
N GLY A 28 -8.12 -19.18 -16.54
CA GLY A 28 -6.66 -19.15 -16.51
C GLY A 28 -6.06 -17.78 -16.12
N ASP A 29 -6.88 -16.89 -15.56
CA ASP A 29 -6.46 -15.57 -15.09
C ASP A 29 -6.52 -15.53 -13.55
N PRO A 30 -5.38 -15.51 -12.86
CA PRO A 30 -5.35 -15.54 -11.40
C PRO A 30 -5.89 -14.27 -10.73
N TYR A 31 -6.11 -13.21 -11.50
CA TYR A 31 -6.62 -11.92 -10.99
C TYR A 31 -8.13 -11.76 -11.18
N THR A 32 -8.74 -12.55 -12.07
CA THR A 32 -10.21 -12.63 -12.16
C THR A 32 -10.71 -13.57 -11.10
N ARG A 33 -11.35 -13.03 -10.07
CA ARG A 33 -11.77 -13.80 -8.89
C ARG A 33 -13.08 -13.34 -8.30
N PHE A 34 -13.81 -14.27 -7.71
CA PHE A 34 -14.91 -14.01 -6.81
C PHE A 34 -14.35 -13.67 -5.41
N MET A 35 -14.99 -12.75 -4.75
CA MET A 35 -14.74 -12.38 -3.36
C MET A 35 -16.03 -12.60 -2.58
N ASP A 36 -15.96 -13.38 -1.52
CA ASP A 36 -17.07 -13.48 -0.56
C ASP A 36 -17.30 -12.12 0.14
N PRO A 37 -18.35 -11.97 0.97
CA PRO A 37 -18.67 -10.70 1.60
C PRO A 37 -17.55 -10.14 2.49
N GLU A 38 -16.78 -11.01 3.14
CA GLU A 38 -15.66 -10.61 4.00
C GLU A 38 -14.46 -10.15 3.17
N GLU A 39 -14.08 -10.93 2.17
CA GLU A 39 -13.00 -10.59 1.24
C GLU A 39 -13.30 -9.28 0.50
N PHE A 40 -14.55 -9.09 0.04
CA PHE A 40 -14.95 -7.88 -0.66
C PHE A 40 -14.93 -6.65 0.26
N LYS A 41 -15.40 -6.80 1.50
CA LYS A 41 -15.35 -5.75 2.53
C LYS A 41 -13.90 -5.38 2.86
N ASN A 42 -13.01 -6.36 3.02
CA ASN A 42 -11.60 -6.10 3.28
C ASN A 42 -10.95 -5.35 2.12
N MET A 43 -11.21 -5.75 0.88
CA MET A 43 -10.72 -5.05 -0.31
C MET A 43 -11.24 -3.60 -0.40
N GLN A 44 -12.52 -3.36 -0.02
CA GLN A 44 -13.07 -2.00 0.04
C GLN A 44 -12.37 -1.15 1.10
N ILE A 45 -12.06 -1.70 2.27
CA ILE A 45 -11.29 -1.03 3.32
C ILE A 45 -9.91 -0.66 2.81
N ASP A 46 -9.20 -1.61 2.20
CA ASP A 46 -7.86 -1.40 1.66
C ASP A 46 -7.82 -0.30 0.58
N THR A 47 -8.88 -0.21 -0.22
CA THR A 47 -8.96 0.80 -1.27
C THR A 47 -9.47 2.16 -0.78
N SER A 48 -10.36 2.19 0.21
CA SER A 48 -10.86 3.45 0.76
C SER A 48 -9.83 4.16 1.64
N GLY A 49 -8.94 3.41 2.30
CA GLY A 49 -8.07 3.93 3.35
C GLY A 49 -8.81 4.18 4.67
N GLU A 50 -10.01 3.62 4.81
CA GLU A 50 -10.86 3.79 5.98
C GLU A 50 -11.37 2.45 6.47
N LEU A 51 -11.34 2.24 7.75
CA LEU A 51 -11.96 1.07 8.36
C LEU A 51 -12.84 1.48 9.56
N THR A 52 -13.81 0.66 9.88
CA THR A 52 -14.60 0.82 11.10
C THR A 52 -14.13 -0.17 12.14
N GLY A 53 -13.78 0.32 13.32
CA GLY A 53 -13.28 -0.54 14.39
C GLY A 53 -12.70 0.28 15.54
N VAL A 54 -11.68 -0.28 16.18
CA VAL A 54 -11.02 0.36 17.34
C VAL A 54 -9.60 0.84 17.06
N GLY A 55 -8.99 0.49 15.91
CA GLY A 55 -7.65 0.95 15.51
C GLY A 55 -6.52 0.13 16.15
N ILE A 56 -6.52 -1.18 15.99
CA ILE A 56 -5.48 -2.09 16.48
C ILE A 56 -4.89 -2.90 15.32
N GLN A 57 -3.57 -2.99 15.26
CA GLN A 57 -2.87 -3.95 14.42
C GLN A 57 -2.63 -5.24 15.22
N LEU A 58 -3.13 -6.36 14.72
CA LEU A 58 -3.08 -7.66 15.37
C LEU A 58 -2.18 -8.65 14.62
N THR A 59 -1.64 -9.61 15.35
CA THR A 59 -1.04 -10.82 14.81
C THR A 59 -1.44 -12.00 15.67
N GLN A 60 -1.34 -13.20 15.10
CA GLN A 60 -1.44 -14.45 15.85
C GLN A 60 -0.03 -15.00 16.08
N ASP A 61 0.35 -15.18 17.33
CA ASP A 61 1.61 -15.80 17.71
C ASP A 61 1.65 -17.25 17.21
N GLN A 62 2.70 -17.61 16.49
CA GLN A 62 2.78 -18.91 15.81
C GLN A 62 2.86 -20.10 16.76
N ASP A 63 3.51 -19.93 17.91
CA ASP A 63 3.73 -21.00 18.89
C ASP A 63 2.55 -21.14 19.84
N THR A 64 2.06 -20.02 20.39
CA THR A 64 1.01 -20.02 21.41
C THR A 64 -0.40 -19.87 20.85
N LYS A 65 -0.53 -19.54 19.55
CA LYS A 65 -1.79 -19.22 18.86
C LYS A 65 -2.60 -18.08 19.48
N LYS A 66 -1.99 -17.28 20.34
CA LYS A 66 -2.62 -16.14 21.00
C LYS A 66 -2.70 -14.95 20.07
N LEU A 67 -3.77 -14.14 20.20
CA LEU A 67 -3.90 -12.88 19.51
C LEU A 67 -3.11 -11.80 20.25
N VAL A 68 -2.14 -11.22 19.56
CA VAL A 68 -1.21 -10.24 20.13
C VAL A 68 -1.34 -8.92 19.42
N VAL A 69 -1.41 -7.83 20.16
CA VAL A 69 -1.37 -6.48 19.64
C VAL A 69 0.05 -6.17 19.16
N ILE A 70 0.22 -5.91 17.85
CA ILE A 70 1.47 -5.40 17.31
C ILE A 70 1.63 -3.94 17.76
N SER A 71 0.59 -3.14 17.54
CA SER A 71 0.54 -1.73 17.89
C SER A 71 -0.91 -1.24 17.84
N PRO A 72 -1.37 -0.40 18.76
CA PRO A 72 -2.52 0.48 18.50
C PRO A 72 -2.10 1.50 17.45
N ILE A 73 -3.06 1.96 16.64
CA ILE A 73 -2.86 3.05 15.68
C ILE A 73 -3.04 4.36 16.46
N GLU A 74 -2.13 5.31 16.30
CA GLU A 74 -2.20 6.62 16.93
C GLU A 74 -3.52 7.33 16.59
N ASP A 75 -4.03 8.16 17.49
CA ASP A 75 -5.27 8.92 17.33
C ASP A 75 -6.53 8.06 17.12
N THR A 76 -6.53 6.82 17.62
CA THR A 76 -7.68 5.90 17.52
C THR A 76 -8.24 5.50 18.88
N PRO A 77 -9.49 5.02 18.94
CA PRO A 77 -10.12 4.64 20.21
C PRO A 77 -9.32 3.65 21.05
N ALA A 78 -8.61 2.71 20.43
CA ALA A 78 -7.78 1.76 21.16
C ALA A 78 -6.52 2.42 21.77
N PHE A 79 -5.92 3.35 21.04
CA PHE A 79 -4.78 4.13 21.52
C PHE A 79 -5.20 5.00 22.72
N GLU A 80 -6.30 5.72 22.60
CA GLU A 80 -6.86 6.57 23.68
C GLU A 80 -7.29 5.74 24.89
N ALA A 81 -7.80 4.53 24.69
CA ALA A 81 -8.14 3.60 25.77
C ALA A 81 -6.91 3.05 26.51
N GLY A 82 -5.69 3.22 25.98
CA GLY A 82 -4.46 2.75 26.59
C GLY A 82 -4.10 1.28 26.28
N ILE A 83 -4.55 0.76 25.13
CA ILE A 83 -4.03 -0.49 24.57
C ILE A 83 -2.55 -0.29 24.20
N LEU A 84 -1.72 -1.28 24.45
CA LEU A 84 -0.28 -1.22 24.22
C LEU A 84 0.21 -2.34 23.30
N ALA A 85 1.37 -2.12 22.69
CA ALA A 85 2.07 -3.18 21.96
C ALA A 85 2.39 -4.35 22.90
N LYS A 86 2.29 -5.59 22.38
CA LYS A 86 2.47 -6.87 23.09
C LYS A 86 1.32 -7.25 24.05
N ASP A 87 0.26 -6.47 24.14
CA ASP A 87 -0.95 -6.91 24.83
C ASP A 87 -1.50 -8.18 24.18
N ILE A 88 -2.02 -9.09 24.98
CA ILE A 88 -2.68 -10.32 24.51
C ILE A 88 -4.18 -10.11 24.69
N ILE A 89 -4.95 -10.22 23.60
CA ILE A 89 -6.39 -10.18 23.67
C ILE A 89 -6.87 -11.56 24.11
N SER A 90 -7.38 -11.68 25.33
CA SER A 90 -7.88 -12.94 25.90
C SER A 90 -9.38 -13.16 25.68
N LYS A 91 -10.17 -12.05 25.58
CA LYS A 91 -11.61 -12.11 25.28
C LYS A 91 -12.04 -10.90 24.45
N ILE A 92 -13.11 -11.09 23.65
CA ILE A 92 -13.81 -10.06 22.92
C ILE A 92 -15.30 -10.16 23.28
N ASP A 93 -15.88 -9.11 23.88
CA ASP A 93 -17.24 -9.09 24.42
C ASP A 93 -17.53 -10.31 25.33
N GLY A 94 -16.54 -10.67 26.18
CA GLY A 94 -16.62 -11.81 27.09
C GLY A 94 -16.36 -13.18 26.43
N GLN A 95 -16.32 -13.29 25.10
CA GLN A 95 -16.00 -14.52 24.38
C GLN A 95 -14.49 -14.76 24.39
N SER A 96 -14.04 -15.96 24.79
CA SER A 96 -12.62 -16.35 24.76
C SER A 96 -12.07 -16.35 23.34
N THR A 97 -10.85 -15.85 23.19
CA THR A 97 -10.09 -15.88 21.91
C THR A 97 -9.23 -17.15 21.77
N GLU A 98 -9.29 -18.07 22.71
CA GLU A 98 -8.55 -19.34 22.64
C GLU A 98 -9.07 -20.21 21.50
N GLY A 99 -8.18 -20.59 20.56
CA GLY A 99 -8.54 -21.32 19.35
C GLY A 99 -9.22 -20.50 18.26
N MET A 100 -9.42 -19.21 18.47
CA MET A 100 -9.98 -18.28 17.47
C MET A 100 -8.89 -17.89 16.46
N ASP A 101 -9.21 -17.93 15.17
CA ASP A 101 -8.32 -17.38 14.16
C ASP A 101 -8.38 -15.84 14.12
N ILE A 102 -7.37 -15.22 13.48
CA ILE A 102 -7.24 -13.76 13.45
C ILE A 102 -8.43 -13.09 12.72
N ASN A 103 -8.98 -13.71 11.68
CA ASN A 103 -10.08 -13.12 10.89
C ASN A 103 -11.38 -13.11 11.72
N GLN A 104 -11.65 -14.19 12.44
CA GLN A 104 -12.77 -14.26 13.38
C GLN A 104 -12.66 -13.16 14.44
N ALA A 105 -11.47 -12.99 15.04
CA ALA A 105 -11.26 -11.94 16.04
C ALA A 105 -11.45 -10.54 15.45
N VAL A 106 -10.91 -10.28 14.27
CA VAL A 106 -11.06 -9.00 13.55
C VAL A 106 -12.53 -8.74 13.23
N SER A 107 -13.29 -9.76 12.83
CA SER A 107 -14.73 -9.63 12.55
C SER A 107 -15.53 -9.23 13.80
N LEU A 108 -15.19 -9.77 14.97
CA LEU A 108 -15.82 -9.41 16.25
C LEU A 108 -15.41 -8.00 16.76
N ILE A 109 -14.14 -7.62 16.54
CA ILE A 109 -13.63 -6.31 16.94
C ILE A 109 -14.23 -5.20 16.07
N ARG A 110 -14.42 -5.46 14.78
CA ARG A 110 -15.09 -4.55 13.84
C ARG A 110 -16.60 -4.49 14.15
N GLY A 111 -17.24 -3.42 13.68
CA GLY A 111 -18.70 -3.26 13.85
C GLY A 111 -19.15 -1.85 13.49
N PRO A 112 -20.44 -1.53 13.66
CA PRO A 112 -20.98 -0.20 13.35
C PRO A 112 -20.30 0.90 14.17
N ILE A 113 -20.09 2.07 13.53
CA ILE A 113 -19.59 3.27 14.22
C ILE A 113 -20.50 3.61 15.39
N GLY A 114 -19.90 3.96 16.53
CA GLY A 114 -20.62 4.29 17.77
C GLY A 114 -21.04 3.09 18.61
N SER A 115 -20.94 1.85 18.08
CA SER A 115 -21.15 0.65 18.90
C SER A 115 -19.92 0.38 19.78
N GLN A 116 -20.12 -0.29 20.91
CA GLN A 116 -19.04 -0.61 21.84
C GLN A 116 -18.58 -2.06 21.64
N VAL A 117 -17.28 -2.31 21.86
CA VAL A 117 -16.68 -3.63 22.04
C VAL A 117 -15.84 -3.62 23.31
N THR A 118 -15.92 -4.67 24.10
CA THR A 118 -15.07 -4.82 25.29
C THR A 118 -13.95 -5.81 24.98
N LEU A 119 -12.71 -5.33 25.00
CA LEU A 119 -11.52 -6.16 24.88
C LEU A 119 -10.98 -6.49 26.26
N THR A 120 -10.89 -7.78 26.60
CA THR A 120 -10.16 -8.23 27.80
C THR A 120 -8.71 -8.50 27.40
N ILE A 121 -7.82 -7.70 27.94
CA ILE A 121 -6.38 -7.74 27.65
C ILE A 121 -5.64 -8.41 28.79
N LYS A 122 -4.75 -9.35 28.45
CA LYS A 122 -3.81 -9.91 29.40
C LYS A 122 -2.47 -9.17 29.27
N ARG A 123 -2.13 -8.37 30.30
CA ARG A 123 -0.90 -7.58 30.40
C ARG A 123 -0.20 -7.92 31.72
N GLU A 124 1.06 -8.33 31.67
CA GLU A 124 1.84 -8.67 32.88
C GLU A 124 1.13 -9.69 33.80
N GLY A 125 0.43 -10.65 33.22
CA GLY A 125 -0.29 -11.68 33.95
C GLY A 125 -1.66 -11.29 34.53
N ARG A 126 -2.09 -10.03 34.34
CA ARG A 126 -3.39 -9.52 34.80
C ARG A 126 -4.36 -9.36 33.62
N GLU A 127 -5.63 -9.64 33.84
CA GLU A 127 -6.68 -9.31 32.90
C GLU A 127 -7.23 -7.91 33.20
N ILE A 128 -7.35 -7.07 32.16
CA ILE A 128 -7.86 -5.71 32.21
C ILE A 128 -8.90 -5.58 31.11
N GLU A 129 -10.07 -5.05 31.44
CA GLU A 129 -11.14 -4.82 30.47
C GLU A 129 -11.05 -3.39 29.92
N PHE A 130 -11.16 -3.29 28.59
CA PHE A 130 -11.19 -2.03 27.86
C PHE A 130 -12.48 -1.95 27.05
N PRO A 131 -13.52 -1.23 27.55
CA PRO A 131 -14.68 -0.89 26.78
C PRO A 131 -14.32 0.21 25.78
N ILE A 132 -14.37 -0.10 24.48
CA ILE A 132 -13.90 0.80 23.40
C ILE A 132 -15.06 1.05 22.45
N THR A 133 -15.37 2.32 22.18
CA THR A 133 -16.37 2.71 21.18
C THR A 133 -15.74 2.65 19.80
N ARG A 134 -16.38 1.89 18.88
CA ARG A 134 -15.91 1.79 17.50
C ARG A 134 -16.07 3.13 16.77
N ALA A 135 -15.05 3.50 16.04
CA ALA A 135 -15.02 4.71 15.24
C ALA A 135 -14.60 4.43 13.79
N LYS A 136 -14.70 5.43 12.95
CA LYS A 136 -14.01 5.46 11.66
C LYS A 136 -12.52 5.64 11.94
N ILE A 137 -11.71 4.71 11.45
CA ILE A 137 -10.25 4.73 11.57
C ILE A 137 -9.70 5.08 10.20
N GLU A 138 -9.00 6.18 10.10
CA GLU A 138 -8.28 6.57 8.89
C GLU A 138 -6.91 5.89 8.87
N ILE A 139 -6.62 5.19 7.79
CA ILE A 139 -5.30 4.57 7.58
C ILE A 139 -4.48 5.56 6.77
N HIS A 140 -3.40 6.06 7.35
CA HIS A 140 -2.48 6.98 6.68
C HIS A 140 -1.49 6.19 5.81
N PRO A 141 -1.66 6.16 4.48
CA PRO A 141 -0.78 5.42 3.57
C PRO A 141 0.58 6.10 3.39
N VAL A 142 0.70 7.39 3.69
CA VAL A 142 1.91 8.18 3.50
C VAL A 142 2.57 8.45 4.85
N LYS A 143 3.87 8.10 4.95
CA LYS A 143 4.73 8.50 6.06
C LYS A 143 5.90 9.28 5.50
N TYR A 144 6.25 10.41 6.12
CA TYR A 144 7.32 11.25 5.63
C TYR A 144 8.15 11.84 6.76
N SER A 145 9.36 12.20 6.44
CA SER A 145 10.27 12.88 7.35
C SER A 145 11.38 13.60 6.58
N GLN A 146 11.88 14.68 7.15
CA GLN A 146 13.13 15.28 6.73
C GLN A 146 14.29 14.42 7.22
N LYS A 147 15.30 14.22 6.37
CA LYS A 147 16.55 13.53 6.69
C LYS A 147 17.73 14.42 6.35
N GLU A 148 18.82 14.26 7.08
CA GLU A 148 20.07 14.94 6.78
C GLU A 148 20.85 14.20 5.67
N SER A 149 21.52 14.97 4.82
CA SER A 149 22.46 14.45 3.82
C SER A 149 23.71 15.32 3.72
N SER A 150 24.70 14.86 2.97
CA SER A 150 25.96 15.61 2.77
C SER A 150 25.76 16.92 1.98
N LEU A 151 24.65 17.07 1.25
CA LEU A 151 24.33 18.23 0.43
C LEU A 151 23.08 18.99 0.88
N GLY A 152 22.74 18.86 2.16
CA GLY A 152 21.59 19.50 2.77
C GLY A 152 20.49 18.52 3.12
N LYS A 153 19.34 19.05 3.50
CA LYS A 153 18.18 18.24 3.91
C LYS A 153 17.51 17.59 2.71
N VAL A 154 17.02 16.37 2.90
CA VAL A 154 16.25 15.63 1.88
C VAL A 154 14.91 15.16 2.47
N GLY A 155 13.88 15.11 1.64
CA GLY A 155 12.59 14.55 1.99
C GLY A 155 12.60 13.03 1.78
N TYR A 156 12.25 12.26 2.80
CA TYR A 156 11.94 10.84 2.68
C TYR A 156 10.45 10.65 2.80
N ILE A 157 9.83 10.07 1.78
CA ILE A 157 8.40 9.77 1.76
C ILE A 157 8.22 8.28 1.51
N ARG A 158 7.50 7.59 2.38
CA ARG A 158 7.12 6.19 2.19
C ARG A 158 5.63 6.11 1.91
N LEU A 159 5.28 5.54 0.77
CA LEU A 159 3.91 5.25 0.38
C LEU A 159 3.66 3.75 0.51
N ASN A 160 2.79 3.36 1.42
CA ASN A 160 2.51 1.95 1.71
C ASN A 160 1.42 1.36 0.81
N GLN A 161 0.49 2.20 0.31
CA GLN A 161 -0.62 1.77 -0.52
C GLN A 161 -1.23 2.95 -1.29
N PHE A 162 -1.82 2.68 -2.46
CA PHE A 162 -2.55 3.67 -3.25
C PHE A 162 -4.05 3.62 -2.90
N SER A 163 -4.40 4.08 -1.69
CA SER A 163 -5.78 4.25 -1.23
C SER A 163 -6.38 5.58 -1.69
N ALA A 164 -7.66 5.81 -1.39
CA ALA A 164 -8.39 7.01 -1.81
C ALA A 164 -7.77 8.31 -1.27
N ASN A 165 -7.22 8.29 -0.05
CA ASN A 165 -6.56 9.43 0.61
C ASN A 165 -5.08 9.59 0.22
N ALA A 166 -4.46 8.60 -0.44
CA ALA A 166 -3.02 8.60 -0.72
C ALA A 166 -2.54 9.83 -1.50
N ALA A 167 -3.31 10.30 -2.48
CA ALA A 167 -2.93 11.49 -3.26
C ALA A 167 -3.01 12.78 -2.43
N GLY A 168 -4.02 12.91 -1.57
CA GLY A 168 -4.13 14.04 -0.64
C GLY A 168 -2.94 14.11 0.30
N GLU A 169 -2.65 13.01 1.00
CA GLU A 169 -1.54 12.93 1.95
C GLU A 169 -0.16 13.07 1.28
N MET A 170 0.01 12.56 0.05
CA MET A 170 1.24 12.77 -0.71
C MET A 170 1.48 14.25 -1.00
N ARG A 171 0.42 14.99 -1.37
CA ARG A 171 0.50 16.43 -1.59
C ARG A 171 0.92 17.16 -0.32
N GLU A 172 0.25 16.88 0.80
CA GLU A 172 0.57 17.48 2.10
C GLU A 172 2.03 17.20 2.50
N ALA A 173 2.49 15.96 2.31
CA ALA A 173 3.88 15.58 2.59
C ALA A 173 4.89 16.37 1.72
N ILE A 174 4.62 16.55 0.43
CA ILE A 174 5.48 17.33 -0.46
C ILE A 174 5.45 18.80 -0.05
N ASP A 175 4.27 19.38 0.15
CA ASP A 175 4.11 20.80 0.49
C ASP A 175 4.82 21.12 1.82
N GLU A 176 4.70 20.27 2.83
CA GLU A 176 5.39 20.46 4.11
C GLU A 176 6.92 20.36 3.96
N LEU A 177 7.42 19.34 3.25
CA LEU A 177 8.85 19.18 3.01
C LEU A 177 9.43 20.33 2.16
N GLU A 178 8.64 20.91 1.24
CA GLU A 178 9.05 22.12 0.51
C GLU A 178 9.23 23.31 1.46
N THR A 179 8.37 23.49 2.47
CA THR A 179 8.55 24.55 3.48
C THR A 179 9.81 24.36 4.32
N GLN A 180 10.27 23.11 4.47
CA GLN A 180 11.50 22.74 5.17
C GLN A 180 12.77 22.90 4.29
N ASN A 181 12.61 23.38 3.04
CA ASN A 181 13.70 23.63 2.08
C ASN A 181 14.55 22.39 1.78
N VAL A 182 13.94 21.21 1.62
CA VAL A 182 14.66 20.00 1.19
C VAL A 182 15.28 20.21 -0.20
N SER A 183 16.43 19.59 -0.46
CA SER A 183 17.18 19.70 -1.72
C SER A 183 16.78 18.62 -2.76
N GLY A 184 16.04 17.60 -2.33
CA GLY A 184 15.59 16.49 -3.17
C GLY A 184 14.79 15.48 -2.35
N TYR A 185 14.32 14.42 -3.01
CA TYR A 185 13.36 13.47 -2.44
C TYR A 185 13.77 12.02 -2.67
N ILE A 186 13.48 11.17 -1.68
CA ILE A 186 13.44 9.71 -1.82
C ILE A 186 12.01 9.27 -1.59
N LEU A 187 11.40 8.65 -2.62
CA LEU A 187 10.08 8.03 -2.54
C LEU A 187 10.24 6.51 -2.39
N ASP A 188 9.83 5.95 -1.24
CA ASP A 188 9.92 4.53 -0.96
C ASP A 188 8.60 3.83 -1.28
N LEU A 189 8.61 3.01 -2.35
CA LEU A 189 7.50 2.17 -2.80
C LEU A 189 7.75 0.68 -2.50
N ARG A 190 8.76 0.33 -1.74
CA ARG A 190 9.07 -1.07 -1.40
C ARG A 190 7.93 -1.70 -0.63
N SER A 191 7.60 -2.93 -1.01
CA SER A 191 6.48 -3.71 -0.43
C SER A 191 5.11 -3.02 -0.55
N ASN A 192 4.95 -2.10 -1.50
CA ASN A 192 3.67 -1.47 -1.82
C ASN A 192 2.94 -2.26 -2.92
N PRO A 193 1.86 -2.99 -2.61
CA PRO A 193 1.18 -3.88 -3.57
C PRO A 193 0.37 -3.11 -4.64
N GLY A 194 0.35 -1.78 -4.57
CA GLY A 194 -0.44 -0.92 -5.46
C GLY A 194 -1.72 -0.42 -4.81
N GLY A 195 -2.80 -0.48 -5.55
CA GLY A 195 -4.12 0.03 -5.16
C GLY A 195 -4.82 0.73 -6.32
N LEU A 196 -5.39 1.89 -6.06
CA LEU A 196 -6.23 2.62 -7.01
C LEU A 196 -5.40 3.27 -8.13
N LEU A 197 -5.77 2.97 -9.39
CA LEU A 197 -5.14 3.56 -10.57
C LEU A 197 -5.15 5.09 -10.53
N TYR A 198 -6.31 5.69 -10.21
CA TYR A 198 -6.42 7.14 -10.20
C TYR A 198 -5.48 7.78 -9.16
N ALA A 199 -5.26 7.14 -8.00
CA ALA A 199 -4.32 7.65 -7.00
C ALA A 199 -2.88 7.66 -7.53
N SER A 200 -2.46 6.62 -8.28
CA SER A 200 -1.12 6.61 -8.89
C SER A 200 -0.96 7.68 -9.97
N VAL A 201 -2.01 7.94 -10.75
CA VAL A 201 -2.02 9.00 -11.76
C VAL A 201 -1.94 10.38 -11.12
N GLU A 202 -2.75 10.65 -10.09
CA GLU A 202 -2.69 11.94 -9.37
C GLU A 202 -1.33 12.15 -8.69
N ILE A 203 -0.76 11.12 -8.07
CA ILE A 203 0.58 11.21 -7.49
C ILE A 203 1.64 11.43 -8.58
N ALA A 204 1.56 10.75 -9.73
CA ALA A 204 2.49 10.99 -10.84
C ALA A 204 2.44 12.45 -11.34
N ARG A 205 1.25 13.06 -11.36
CA ARG A 205 1.05 14.48 -11.73
C ARG A 205 1.72 15.46 -10.79
N MET A 206 1.95 15.09 -9.53
CA MET A 206 2.67 15.93 -8.56
C MET A 206 4.17 16.01 -8.87
N TRP A 207 4.71 15.00 -9.55
CA TRP A 207 6.13 14.91 -9.89
C TRP A 207 6.44 15.24 -11.35
N LEU A 208 5.44 15.09 -12.26
CA LEU A 208 5.61 15.27 -13.70
C LEU A 208 4.91 16.54 -14.19
N GLU A 209 5.70 17.45 -14.75
CA GLU A 209 5.15 18.63 -15.42
C GLU A 209 4.52 18.26 -16.76
N ARG A 210 5.16 17.39 -17.55
CA ARG A 210 4.73 16.98 -18.90
C ARG A 210 4.99 15.51 -19.14
N GLY A 211 4.32 14.95 -20.13
CA GLY A 211 4.51 13.57 -20.59
C GLY A 211 3.30 12.68 -20.29
N ASP A 212 3.36 11.49 -20.85
CA ASP A 212 2.39 10.43 -20.61
C ASP A 212 2.71 9.74 -19.27
N ILE A 213 1.68 9.22 -18.61
CA ILE A 213 1.81 8.50 -17.33
C ILE A 213 1.59 7.00 -17.57
N VAL A 214 0.45 6.65 -18.14
CA VAL A 214 0.06 5.25 -18.40
C VAL A 214 -0.95 5.21 -19.53
N SER A 215 -0.94 4.15 -20.32
CA SER A 215 -2.03 3.82 -21.23
C SER A 215 -2.63 2.47 -20.86
N THR A 216 -3.95 2.34 -21.08
CA THR A 216 -4.67 1.08 -20.93
C THR A 216 -5.09 0.56 -22.31
N VAL A 217 -4.94 -0.74 -22.50
CA VAL A 217 -5.30 -1.42 -23.75
C VAL A 217 -6.22 -2.59 -23.42
N ASN A 218 -7.41 -2.59 -23.99
CA ASN A 218 -8.35 -3.69 -23.91
C ASN A 218 -8.42 -4.47 -25.24
N ARG A 219 -9.39 -5.37 -25.40
CA ARG A 219 -9.59 -6.15 -26.62
C ARG A 219 -9.85 -5.30 -27.89
N SER A 220 -10.34 -4.06 -27.72
CA SER A 220 -10.65 -3.12 -28.81
C SER A 220 -9.49 -2.19 -29.16
N GLY A 221 -8.36 -2.30 -28.48
CA GLY A 221 -7.18 -1.44 -28.64
C GLY A 221 -6.99 -0.48 -27.45
N VAL A 222 -6.22 0.58 -27.66
CA VAL A 222 -5.97 1.61 -26.64
C VAL A 222 -7.27 2.30 -26.27
N THR A 223 -7.65 2.24 -24.97
CA THR A 223 -8.92 2.78 -24.49
C THR A 223 -8.77 4.08 -23.73
N ASP A 224 -7.63 4.25 -23.05
CA ASP A 224 -7.38 5.46 -22.25
C ASP A 224 -5.87 5.74 -22.16
N ARG A 225 -5.54 7.04 -22.06
CA ARG A 225 -4.16 7.50 -21.88
C ARG A 225 -4.15 8.64 -20.89
N GLN A 226 -3.52 8.43 -19.75
CA GLN A 226 -3.37 9.44 -18.71
C GLN A 226 -2.06 10.22 -18.89
N LYS A 227 -2.13 11.54 -18.67
CA LYS A 227 -1.02 12.49 -18.90
C LYS A 227 -0.82 13.41 -17.71
N ALA A 228 0.37 13.97 -17.63
CA ALA A 228 0.68 15.10 -16.76
C ALA A 228 -0.15 16.35 -17.16
N THR A 229 -0.36 17.24 -16.20
CA THR A 229 -1.29 18.39 -16.33
C THR A 229 -0.60 19.75 -16.24
N ASN A 230 0.71 19.85 -16.36
CA ASN A 230 1.54 21.06 -16.18
C ASN A 230 1.35 21.69 -14.77
N ARG A 231 1.25 20.84 -13.73
CA ARG A 231 1.03 21.27 -12.33
C ARG A 231 1.85 20.43 -11.36
N SER A 232 3.13 20.14 -11.72
CA SER A 232 4.03 19.48 -10.77
C SER A 232 4.25 20.36 -9.54
N LEU A 233 4.40 19.73 -8.38
CA LEU A 233 4.62 20.44 -7.11
C LEU A 233 6.10 20.80 -6.92
N THR A 234 7.00 20.03 -7.53
CA THR A 234 8.45 20.22 -7.40
C THR A 234 9.21 19.69 -8.62
N ASP A 235 10.31 20.34 -8.95
CA ASP A 235 11.28 19.90 -9.96
C ASP A 235 12.58 19.37 -9.35
N LYS A 236 12.68 19.34 -8.01
CA LYS A 236 13.86 18.86 -7.28
C LYS A 236 14.18 17.41 -7.60
N PRO A 237 15.45 16.99 -7.52
CA PRO A 237 15.86 15.60 -7.74
C PRO A 237 15.02 14.60 -6.97
N LEU A 238 14.66 13.48 -7.62
CA LEU A 238 13.84 12.41 -7.07
C LEU A 238 14.49 11.06 -7.33
N VAL A 239 14.61 10.25 -6.29
CA VAL A 239 14.97 8.84 -6.36
C VAL A 239 13.79 8.02 -5.86
N ILE A 240 13.48 6.91 -6.54
CA ILE A 240 12.41 6.00 -6.13
C ILE A 240 13.02 4.66 -5.73
N MET A 241 12.64 4.17 -4.55
CA MET A 241 13.03 2.84 -4.09
C MET A 241 11.93 1.84 -4.41
N VAL A 242 12.29 0.72 -5.03
CA VAL A 242 11.37 -0.35 -5.44
C VAL A 242 11.91 -1.74 -5.09
N ASP A 243 11.01 -2.71 -4.92
CA ASP A 243 11.35 -4.10 -4.71
C ASP A 243 10.33 -5.06 -5.35
N GLY A 244 10.52 -6.38 -5.19
CA GLY A 244 9.60 -7.40 -5.68
C GLY A 244 8.19 -7.35 -5.09
N GLY A 245 7.96 -6.57 -4.05
CA GLY A 245 6.64 -6.28 -3.47
C GLY A 245 5.98 -5.02 -4.04
N SER A 246 6.72 -4.22 -4.83
CA SER A 246 6.17 -3.07 -5.56
C SER A 246 5.37 -3.56 -6.76
N ALA A 247 4.03 -3.40 -6.75
CA ALA A 247 3.16 -3.99 -7.76
C ALA A 247 2.10 -3.00 -8.29
N SER A 248 1.55 -3.25 -9.49
CA SER A 248 0.38 -2.57 -10.04
C SER A 248 0.53 -1.04 -10.07
N ALA A 249 -0.23 -0.28 -9.25
CA ALA A 249 -0.15 1.19 -9.17
C ALA A 249 1.27 1.70 -8.84
N SER A 250 2.06 0.94 -8.05
CA SER A 250 3.47 1.25 -7.81
C SER A 250 4.31 1.15 -9.08
N GLU A 251 4.01 0.18 -9.94
CA GLU A 251 4.71 -0.01 -11.22
C GLU A 251 4.30 1.03 -12.25
N ILE A 252 3.04 1.47 -12.22
CA ILE A 252 2.56 2.59 -13.03
C ILE A 252 3.31 3.87 -12.66
N LEU A 253 3.36 4.22 -11.37
CA LEU A 253 4.05 5.42 -10.91
C LEU A 253 5.55 5.36 -11.20
N SER A 254 6.23 4.27 -10.82
CA SER A 254 7.67 4.12 -11.03
C SER A 254 8.04 4.09 -12.52
N GLY A 255 7.28 3.35 -13.33
CA GLY A 255 7.49 3.28 -14.77
C GLY A 255 7.24 4.61 -15.47
N ALA A 256 6.20 5.36 -15.06
CA ALA A 256 5.94 6.69 -15.58
C ALA A 256 7.09 7.66 -15.30
N LEU A 257 7.59 7.69 -14.07
CA LEU A 257 8.65 8.61 -13.66
C LEU A 257 10.02 8.23 -14.24
N GLN A 258 10.27 6.92 -14.42
CA GLN A 258 11.47 6.41 -15.10
C GLN A 258 11.46 6.76 -16.60
N ASP A 259 10.40 6.43 -17.32
CA ASP A 259 10.30 6.64 -18.77
C ASP A 259 10.37 8.14 -19.15
N ASN A 260 9.83 9.02 -18.30
CA ASN A 260 9.94 10.46 -18.46
C ASN A 260 11.28 11.04 -17.94
N GLN A 261 12.23 10.20 -17.50
CA GLN A 261 13.51 10.61 -16.94
C GLN A 261 13.37 11.60 -15.75
N ARG A 262 12.28 11.48 -15.01
CA ARG A 262 11.99 12.33 -13.86
C ARG A 262 12.63 11.81 -12.58
N ALA A 263 12.81 10.51 -12.46
CA ALA A 263 13.38 9.88 -11.28
C ALA A 263 14.32 8.73 -11.67
N THR A 264 15.31 8.48 -10.81
CA THR A 264 16.17 7.30 -10.86
C THR A 264 15.59 6.23 -9.93
N LEU A 265 15.37 5.01 -10.45
CA LEU A 265 14.87 3.89 -9.67
C LEU A 265 16.02 3.09 -9.05
N VAL A 266 15.91 2.80 -7.76
CA VAL A 266 16.92 2.06 -6.97
C VAL A 266 16.25 0.89 -6.26
N GLY A 267 16.86 -0.30 -6.30
CA GLY A 267 16.35 -1.47 -5.59
C GLY A 267 16.38 -2.75 -6.41
N THR A 268 15.31 -3.50 -6.43
CA THR A 268 15.19 -4.73 -7.22
C THR A 268 14.01 -4.63 -8.18
N LYS A 269 13.97 -5.54 -9.19
CA LYS A 269 12.87 -5.65 -10.15
C LYS A 269 11.53 -5.75 -9.41
N THR A 270 10.52 -5.03 -9.91
CA THR A 270 9.16 -5.03 -9.35
C THR A 270 8.39 -6.30 -9.71
N PHE A 271 7.18 -6.44 -9.19
CA PHE A 271 6.37 -7.67 -9.24
C PHE A 271 5.97 -8.09 -10.66
N GLY A 272 5.51 -7.17 -11.50
CA GLY A 272 5.01 -7.49 -12.85
C GLY A 272 3.50 -7.69 -12.92
N LYS A 273 2.70 -6.88 -12.23
CA LYS A 273 1.23 -6.90 -12.32
C LYS A 273 0.73 -5.79 -13.26
N GLY A 274 0.71 -6.10 -14.56
CA GLY A 274 0.30 -5.18 -15.62
C GLY A 274 -1.17 -5.26 -16.04
N LEU A 275 -2.07 -5.74 -15.18
CA LEU A 275 -3.47 -5.99 -15.51
C LEU A 275 -4.41 -5.04 -14.76
N VAL A 276 -5.44 -4.56 -15.47
CA VAL A 276 -6.52 -3.71 -14.93
C VAL A 276 -7.67 -4.59 -14.50
N GLN A 277 -8.05 -4.56 -13.22
CA GLN A 277 -9.26 -5.19 -12.73
C GLN A 277 -10.40 -4.19 -12.59
N SER A 278 -11.59 -4.57 -13.10
CA SER A 278 -12.86 -3.94 -12.71
C SER A 278 -13.44 -4.71 -11.54
N VAL A 279 -13.71 -4.03 -10.44
CA VAL A 279 -14.31 -4.62 -9.25
C VAL A 279 -15.74 -4.18 -9.12
N ARG A 280 -16.66 -5.15 -8.90
CA ARG A 280 -18.11 -4.89 -8.80
C ARG A 280 -18.73 -5.73 -7.70
N GLY A 281 -19.69 -5.17 -6.97
CA GLY A 281 -20.57 -5.93 -6.10
C GLY A 281 -21.53 -6.83 -6.92
N VAL A 282 -21.70 -8.08 -6.49
CA VAL A 282 -22.53 -9.07 -7.20
C VAL A 282 -23.72 -9.58 -6.36
N GLY A 283 -24.09 -8.87 -5.33
CA GLY A 283 -25.19 -9.19 -4.44
C GLY A 283 -24.74 -9.83 -3.13
N LYS A 284 -25.62 -9.81 -2.12
CA LYS A 284 -25.36 -10.33 -0.75
C LYS A 284 -24.04 -9.86 -0.12
N GLY A 285 -23.52 -8.70 -0.52
CA GLY A 285 -22.24 -8.19 -0.04
C GLY A 285 -20.99 -8.79 -0.69
N ALA A 286 -21.13 -9.75 -1.61
CA ALA A 286 -20.02 -10.35 -2.35
C ALA A 286 -19.53 -9.45 -3.50
N GLY A 287 -18.31 -9.71 -3.99
CA GLY A 287 -17.68 -8.96 -5.06
C GLY A 287 -17.10 -9.84 -6.16
N LEU A 288 -16.88 -9.25 -7.32
CA LEU A 288 -16.22 -9.86 -8.46
C LEU A 288 -15.15 -8.90 -9.01
N ALA A 289 -13.91 -9.36 -9.06
CA ALA A 289 -12.84 -8.70 -9.79
C ALA A 289 -12.68 -9.36 -11.15
N VAL A 290 -12.66 -8.59 -12.23
CA VAL A 290 -12.50 -9.09 -13.60
C VAL A 290 -11.40 -8.30 -14.30
N THR A 291 -10.47 -8.99 -14.91
CA THR A 291 -9.44 -8.37 -15.77
C THR A 291 -10.09 -7.85 -17.04
N ILE A 292 -9.93 -6.55 -17.31
CA ILE A 292 -10.56 -5.87 -18.45
C ILE A 292 -9.57 -5.24 -19.42
N ALA A 293 -8.33 -4.97 -19.01
CA ALA A 293 -7.31 -4.33 -19.83
C ALA A 293 -5.90 -4.62 -19.30
N LYS A 294 -4.88 -4.21 -20.08
CA LYS A 294 -3.47 -4.18 -19.68
C LYS A 294 -2.99 -2.75 -19.52
N TYR A 295 -1.98 -2.58 -18.65
CA TYR A 295 -1.23 -1.34 -18.51
C TYR A 295 0.03 -1.34 -19.34
N PHE A 296 0.32 -0.20 -19.96
CA PHE A 296 1.58 0.07 -20.63
C PHE A 296 2.20 1.36 -20.09
N THR A 297 3.51 1.34 -19.90
CA THR A 297 4.27 2.53 -19.51
C THR A 297 4.29 3.56 -20.68
N PRO A 298 4.74 4.81 -20.44
CA PRO A 298 4.85 5.80 -21.51
C PRO A 298 5.67 5.34 -22.72
N SER A 299 6.72 4.57 -22.51
CA SER A 299 7.54 3.99 -23.58
C SER A 299 6.92 2.77 -24.28
N GLY A 300 5.73 2.33 -23.86
CA GLY A 300 5.03 1.19 -24.44
C GLY A 300 5.45 -0.18 -23.89
N ARG A 301 6.18 -0.23 -22.76
CA ARG A 301 6.53 -1.51 -22.10
C ARG A 301 5.29 -2.14 -21.50
N ASP A 302 5.07 -3.43 -21.76
CA ASP A 302 4.08 -4.26 -21.03
C ASP A 302 4.63 -4.54 -19.63
N ILE A 303 3.93 -4.11 -18.60
CA ILE A 303 4.33 -4.35 -17.21
C ILE A 303 4.07 -5.82 -16.83
N ASN A 304 3.09 -6.47 -17.48
CA ASN A 304 2.60 -7.78 -17.07
C ASN A 304 3.69 -8.86 -17.21
N HIS A 305 4.00 -9.55 -16.13
CA HIS A 305 5.08 -10.51 -15.94
C HIS A 305 6.50 -9.93 -16.04
N GLU A 306 6.67 -8.76 -16.71
CA GLU A 306 7.97 -8.15 -16.92
C GLU A 306 8.41 -7.25 -15.76
N GLY A 307 7.45 -6.55 -15.12
CA GLY A 307 7.74 -5.58 -14.08
C GLY A 307 8.57 -4.38 -14.56
N ILE A 308 8.99 -3.57 -13.63
CA ILE A 308 9.89 -2.43 -13.87
C ILE A 308 11.28 -2.77 -13.33
N LYS A 309 12.30 -2.73 -14.19
CA LYS A 309 13.69 -2.91 -13.78
C LYS A 309 14.23 -1.60 -13.23
N PRO A 310 14.85 -1.57 -12.05
CA PRO A 310 15.48 -0.35 -11.52
C PRO A 310 16.70 0.06 -12.34
N ASP A 311 17.02 1.34 -12.33
CA ASP A 311 18.23 1.89 -12.99
C ASP A 311 19.50 1.50 -12.21
N VAL A 312 19.38 1.41 -10.88
CA VAL A 312 20.45 0.97 -9.98
C VAL A 312 19.97 -0.23 -9.19
N GLU A 313 20.49 -1.39 -9.53
CA GLU A 313 20.11 -2.64 -8.88
C GLU A 313 20.89 -2.84 -7.57
N ILE A 314 20.15 -3.03 -6.47
CA ILE A 314 20.70 -3.37 -5.17
C ILE A 314 19.78 -4.34 -4.43
N SER A 315 20.25 -5.56 -4.20
CA SER A 315 19.55 -6.61 -3.44
C SER A 315 20.03 -6.62 -2.00
N LEU A 316 19.12 -6.90 -1.07
CA LEU A 316 19.45 -7.18 0.31
C LEU A 316 19.82 -8.65 0.48
N THR A 317 20.82 -8.96 1.31
CA THR A 317 21.05 -10.34 1.76
C THR A 317 19.91 -10.80 2.68
N ASP A 318 19.82 -12.10 2.92
CA ASP A 318 18.75 -12.62 3.77
C ASP A 318 18.93 -12.16 5.23
N GLU A 319 20.15 -11.98 5.70
CA GLU A 319 20.47 -11.41 7.00
C GLU A 319 20.01 -9.94 7.11
N GLN A 320 20.23 -9.15 6.05
CA GLN A 320 19.78 -7.75 5.99
C GLN A 320 18.26 -7.64 5.97
N LYS A 321 17.57 -8.49 5.18
CA LYS A 321 16.10 -8.55 5.18
C LYS A 321 15.56 -8.88 6.57
N GLU A 322 16.14 -9.89 7.22
CA GLU A 322 15.71 -10.31 8.56
C GLU A 322 15.99 -9.22 9.61
N ALA A 323 17.14 -8.52 9.51
CA ALA A 323 17.46 -7.40 10.38
C ALA A 323 16.44 -6.25 10.25
N LEU A 324 16.06 -5.87 9.02
CA LEU A 324 15.04 -4.83 8.77
C LEU A 324 13.63 -5.29 9.17
N ARG A 325 13.33 -6.60 9.06
CA ARG A 325 12.06 -7.16 9.52
C ARG A 325 11.92 -7.09 11.04
N LYS A 326 13.00 -7.36 11.79
CA LYS A 326 13.04 -7.29 13.25
C LYS A 326 13.09 -5.87 13.80
N SER A 327 13.69 -4.95 13.07
CA SER A 327 13.91 -3.55 13.48
C SER A 327 13.39 -2.62 12.38
N ARG A 328 12.07 -2.44 12.34
CA ARG A 328 11.42 -1.63 11.29
C ARG A 328 11.79 -0.14 11.35
N ASP A 329 12.23 0.35 12.49
CA ASP A 329 12.79 1.69 12.73
C ASP A 329 14.04 1.97 11.91
N LYS A 330 14.76 0.94 11.47
CA LYS A 330 15.92 1.05 10.56
C LYS A 330 15.56 1.33 9.11
N ILE A 331 14.32 1.05 8.70
CA ILE A 331 13.88 1.31 7.33
C ILE A 331 13.92 2.82 7.06
N GLY A 332 14.55 3.21 5.94
CA GLY A 332 14.74 4.63 5.60
C GLY A 332 15.81 5.33 6.46
N THR A 333 16.76 4.56 7.00
CA THR A 333 17.95 5.07 7.68
C THR A 333 19.23 4.55 7.00
N LEU A 334 20.41 5.02 7.41
CA LEU A 334 21.69 4.54 6.87
C LEU A 334 21.97 3.06 7.19
N ASP A 335 21.27 2.46 8.15
CA ASP A 335 21.31 1.03 8.44
C ASP A 335 20.55 0.18 7.41
N ASP A 336 19.77 0.84 6.53
CA ASP A 336 19.08 0.24 5.39
C ASP A 336 19.95 0.41 4.12
N PRO A 337 20.58 -0.66 3.61
CA PRO A 337 21.53 -0.53 2.50
C PRO A 337 20.90 0.01 1.21
N GLN A 338 19.61 -0.27 0.96
CA GLN A 338 18.93 0.28 -0.21
C GLN A 338 18.67 1.78 -0.05
N TYR A 339 18.28 2.23 1.15
CA TYR A 339 18.14 3.64 1.45
C TYR A 339 19.49 4.37 1.37
N ALA A 340 20.57 3.81 1.93
CA ALA A 340 21.89 4.38 1.86
C ALA A 340 22.33 4.59 0.39
N LYS A 341 22.06 3.61 -0.48
CA LYS A 341 22.34 3.71 -1.92
C LYS A 341 21.46 4.74 -2.61
N ALA A 342 20.18 4.79 -2.28
CA ALA A 342 19.25 5.80 -2.81
C ALA A 342 19.70 7.23 -2.43
N LEU A 343 20.16 7.42 -1.19
CA LEU A 343 20.68 8.71 -0.71
C LEU A 343 21.97 9.10 -1.43
N GLU A 344 22.88 8.15 -1.69
CA GLU A 344 24.09 8.37 -2.48
C GLU A 344 23.75 8.89 -3.88
N ILE A 345 22.82 8.21 -4.57
CA ILE A 345 22.37 8.62 -5.92
C ILE A 345 21.69 9.99 -5.87
N LEU A 346 20.80 10.23 -4.89
CA LEU A 346 20.14 11.52 -4.74
C LEU A 346 21.16 12.66 -4.55
N ASN A 347 22.18 12.46 -3.73
CA ASN A 347 23.24 13.46 -3.55
C ASN A 347 24.00 13.75 -4.86
N GLN A 348 24.25 12.75 -5.70
CA GLN A 348 24.85 12.96 -7.03
C GLN A 348 23.95 13.82 -7.93
N GLU A 349 22.62 13.58 -7.92
CA GLU A 349 21.68 14.37 -8.72
C GLU A 349 21.56 15.82 -8.18
N ILE A 350 21.53 16.01 -6.86
CA ILE A 350 21.53 17.34 -6.23
C ILE A 350 22.79 18.12 -6.65
N ALA A 351 23.98 17.51 -6.59
CA ALA A 351 25.22 18.12 -7.00
C ALA A 351 25.20 18.57 -8.48
N LYS A 352 24.64 17.75 -9.37
CA LYS A 352 24.48 18.11 -10.80
C LYS A 352 23.61 19.36 -10.97
N VAL A 353 22.49 19.45 -10.24
CA VAL A 353 21.59 20.63 -10.31
C VAL A 353 22.26 21.88 -9.76
N GLN A 354 22.96 21.78 -8.62
CA GLN A 354 23.70 22.90 -8.02
C GLN A 354 24.81 23.43 -8.94
N ASN A 355 25.57 22.53 -9.55
CA ASN A 355 26.62 22.90 -10.49
C ASN A 355 26.09 23.61 -11.75
N LYS A 356 24.93 23.13 -12.31
CA LYS A 356 24.27 23.80 -13.44
C LYS A 356 23.81 25.22 -13.07
N LYS A 357 23.19 25.40 -11.89
CA LYS A 357 22.77 26.72 -11.40
C LYS A 357 23.98 27.67 -11.22
N ALA A 358 25.08 27.21 -10.64
CA ALA A 358 26.29 27.99 -10.44
C ALA A 358 26.95 28.42 -11.76
N GLN A 359 26.86 27.60 -12.81
CA GLN A 359 27.37 27.95 -14.15
C GLN A 359 26.48 28.95 -14.89
N SER A 360 25.14 28.87 -14.70
CA SER A 360 24.19 29.80 -15.32
C SER A 360 24.24 31.22 -14.69
N THR A 361 24.62 31.31 -13.42
CA THR A 361 24.75 32.60 -12.71
C THR A 361 26.06 33.35 -13.03
N LYS A 362 27.02 32.63 -13.63
CA LYS A 362 28.32 33.22 -14.06
C LYS A 362 28.34 33.72 -15.50
N LYS A 363 27.26 33.53 -16.24
CA LYS A 363 27.04 34.09 -17.58
C LYS A 363 26.07 35.26 -17.51
#